data_5100a37ee3d673689a1ae02eabda646d
#
_entry.id   5100a37ee3d673689a1ae02eabda646d
#
_cell.length_a   1.000
_cell.length_b   1.000
_cell.length_c   1.000
_cell.angle_alpha   90.00
_cell.angle_beta   90.00
_cell.angle_gamma   90.00
#
_symmetry.space_group_name_H-M   'P 1'
#
loop_
_entity.id
_entity.type
_entity.pdbx_description
1 polymer ?
#
loop_
_entity_poly.entity_id
_entity_poly.type
_entity_poly.pdbx_seq_one_letter_code
_entity_poly.pdbx_strand_id
1 'polypeptide(L)'
;MPDALRVIKSPTPRKDRMNPDQPDFGTDLQVPPHFDDQRKAAWFEIVPQLIKAGVAQDADTFALEMLVEKWVAWRDAQEKLNATGLLTKTPSGYPMMNPLHTMTMQLGKEVRSLLSEFGMTAVSRQKVVVEKAPTSGEFDNI
;
A
#
# COMPACT_ATOMS: atom_id res chain seq x y z
N MET A 1 -25.76 0.06 -22.90
CA MET A 1 -24.84 -0.13 -21.77
C MET A 1 -25.62 -0.24 -20.50
N PRO A 2 -25.50 -1.36 -19.80
CA PRO A 2 -26.20 -1.54 -18.55
C PRO A 2 -25.77 -0.50 -17.53
N ASP A 3 -26.71 0.03 -16.78
CA ASP A 3 -26.47 1.03 -15.73
C ASP A 3 -25.48 0.55 -14.65
N ALA A 4 -25.33 -0.76 -14.48
CA ALA A 4 -24.34 -1.36 -13.59
C ALA A 4 -22.90 -0.96 -13.93
N LEU A 5 -22.57 -0.79 -15.20
CA LEU A 5 -21.24 -0.33 -15.63
C LEU A 5 -21.03 1.17 -15.41
N ARG A 6 -22.11 1.96 -15.37
CA ARG A 6 -22.06 3.36 -14.97
C ARG A 6 -21.72 3.52 -13.50
N VAL A 7 -22.29 2.69 -12.66
CA VAL A 7 -22.03 2.70 -11.22
C VAL A 7 -20.57 2.32 -10.93
N ILE A 8 -20.01 1.37 -11.69
CA ILE A 8 -18.60 0.97 -11.56
C ILE A 8 -17.66 2.07 -12.05
N LYS A 9 -18.08 2.84 -13.06
CA LYS A 9 -17.28 3.94 -13.62
C LYS A 9 -17.39 5.25 -12.85
N SER A 10 -18.38 5.40 -12.01
CA SER A 10 -18.50 6.58 -11.16
C SER A 10 -17.48 6.48 -10.05
N PRO A 11 -16.39 7.24 -10.09
CA PRO A 11 -15.54 7.36 -8.94
C PRO A 11 -16.34 8.13 -7.89
N THR A 12 -17.07 7.40 -7.07
CA THR A 12 -17.61 8.04 -5.87
C THR A 12 -16.43 8.57 -5.09
N PRO A 13 -16.31 9.86 -4.89
CA PRO A 13 -15.22 10.40 -4.11
C PRO A 13 -15.16 9.66 -2.78
N ARG A 14 -14.00 9.22 -2.40
CA ARG A 14 -13.83 8.49 -1.13
C ARG A 14 -14.31 9.30 0.05
N LYS A 15 -14.37 10.62 -0.07
CA LYS A 15 -14.99 11.52 0.91
C LYS A 15 -16.40 11.09 1.32
N ASP A 16 -17.20 10.57 0.38
CA ASP A 16 -18.55 10.09 0.69
C ASP A 16 -18.57 8.77 1.49
N ARG A 17 -17.42 8.13 1.61
CA ARG A 17 -17.23 6.84 2.29
C ARG A 17 -16.58 6.98 3.65
N MET A 18 -16.03 8.13 3.92
CA MET A 18 -15.37 8.41 5.18
C MET A 18 -16.37 8.98 6.16
N ASN A 19 -16.10 8.76 7.44
CA ASN A 19 -16.85 9.42 8.50
C ASN A 19 -16.90 10.93 8.19
N PRO A 20 -18.08 11.56 8.11
CA PRO A 20 -18.20 12.98 7.82
C PRO A 20 -17.48 13.86 8.86
N ASP A 21 -17.22 13.34 10.04
CA ASP A 21 -16.49 14.03 11.11
C ASP A 21 -14.98 13.84 11.01
N GLN A 22 -14.48 13.12 9.99
CA GLN A 22 -13.06 12.93 9.80
C GLN A 22 -12.42 14.23 9.30
N PRO A 23 -11.37 14.73 9.96
CA PRO A 23 -10.68 15.94 9.51
C PRO A 23 -10.09 15.77 8.11
N ASP A 24 -10.20 16.81 7.31
CA ASP A 24 -9.52 16.89 6.01
C ASP A 24 -8.17 17.60 6.22
N PHE A 25 -7.09 16.85 6.14
CA PHE A 25 -5.73 17.35 6.32
C PHE A 25 -5.10 17.88 5.02
N GLY A 26 -5.80 17.79 3.89
CA GLY A 26 -5.25 18.17 2.59
C GLY A 26 -4.41 17.08 1.92
N THR A 27 -3.82 17.41 0.79
CA THR A 27 -3.06 16.49 -0.07
C THR A 27 -1.74 17.06 -0.57
N ASP A 28 -1.19 18.06 0.12
CA ASP A 28 0.12 18.65 -0.23
C ASP A 28 1.26 17.87 0.42
N LEU A 29 1.41 16.62 -0.01
CA LEU A 29 2.39 15.68 0.51
C LEU A 29 3.78 15.98 -0.04
N GLN A 30 4.66 16.43 0.82
CA GLN A 30 6.05 16.74 0.50
C GLN A 30 6.95 15.52 0.71
N VAL A 31 7.92 15.34 -0.19
CA VAL A 31 8.95 14.32 -0.03
C VAL A 31 9.76 14.58 1.24
N PRO A 32 9.97 13.58 2.11
CA PRO A 32 10.84 13.75 3.26
C PRO A 32 12.23 14.22 2.84
N PRO A 33 12.76 15.28 3.48
CA PRO A 33 14.03 15.89 3.04
C PRO A 33 15.25 14.98 3.23
N HIS A 34 15.16 13.99 4.09
CA HIS A 34 16.25 13.04 4.36
C HIS A 34 16.28 11.84 3.38
N PHE A 35 15.32 11.76 2.44
CA PHE A 35 15.29 10.70 1.45
C PHE A 35 16.42 10.86 0.44
N ASP A 36 17.10 9.75 0.15
CA ASP A 36 18.03 9.63 -0.96
C ASP A 36 17.28 9.51 -2.31
N ASP A 37 18.03 9.46 -3.41
CA ASP A 37 17.44 9.41 -4.75
C ASP A 37 16.57 8.16 -4.97
N GLN A 38 16.94 7.03 -4.41
CA GLN A 38 16.18 5.79 -4.52
C GLN A 38 14.83 5.89 -3.80
N ARG A 39 14.82 6.44 -2.60
CA ARG A 39 13.59 6.66 -1.82
C ARG A 39 12.71 7.73 -2.44
N LYS A 40 13.30 8.79 -2.95
CA LYS A 40 12.56 9.82 -3.71
C LYS A 40 11.88 9.24 -4.94
N ALA A 41 12.58 8.40 -5.71
CA ALA A 41 11.99 7.73 -6.87
C ALA A 41 10.81 6.85 -6.47
N ALA A 42 10.93 6.07 -5.41
CA ALA A 42 9.84 5.25 -4.89
C ALA A 42 8.67 6.11 -4.37
N TRP A 43 8.94 7.22 -3.71
CA TRP A 43 7.92 8.17 -3.27
C TRP A 43 7.10 8.70 -4.44
N PHE A 44 7.75 9.17 -5.48
CA PHE A 44 7.07 9.70 -6.68
C PHE A 44 6.33 8.63 -7.48
N GLU A 45 6.68 7.37 -7.32
CA GLU A 45 5.95 6.26 -7.93
C GLU A 45 4.69 5.89 -7.13
N ILE A 46 4.77 5.86 -5.80
CA ILE A 46 3.72 5.35 -4.92
C ILE A 46 2.72 6.44 -4.52
N VAL A 47 3.19 7.55 -4.00
CA VAL A 47 2.35 8.57 -3.35
C VAL A 47 1.34 9.24 -4.30
N PRO A 48 1.70 9.60 -5.54
CA PRO A 48 0.72 10.19 -6.47
C PRO A 48 -0.46 9.27 -6.76
N GLN A 49 -0.25 7.96 -6.78
CA GLN A 49 -1.33 6.99 -6.99
C GLN A 49 -2.29 6.97 -5.79
N LEU A 50 -1.76 7.09 -4.59
CA LEU A 50 -2.56 7.15 -3.36
C LEU A 50 -3.36 8.45 -3.24
N ILE A 51 -2.77 9.56 -3.62
CA ILE A 51 -3.46 10.85 -3.70
C ILE A 51 -4.59 10.78 -4.72
N LYS A 52 -4.29 10.25 -5.92
CA LYS A 52 -5.29 10.08 -6.99
C LYS A 52 -6.44 9.16 -6.58
N ALA A 53 -6.14 8.13 -5.81
CA ALA A 53 -7.16 7.23 -5.26
C ALA A 53 -7.94 7.85 -4.08
N GLY A 54 -7.55 9.02 -3.60
CA GLY A 54 -8.18 9.69 -2.47
C GLY A 54 -7.93 9.03 -1.11
N VAL A 55 -6.83 8.27 -1.00
CA VAL A 55 -6.48 7.53 0.22
C VAL A 55 -5.41 8.19 1.06
N ALA A 56 -4.55 9.03 0.47
CA ALA A 56 -3.48 9.70 1.16
C ALA A 56 -3.83 11.16 1.43
N GLN A 57 -3.55 11.59 2.65
CA GLN A 57 -3.66 12.96 3.11
C GLN A 57 -2.34 13.39 3.78
N ASP A 58 -2.20 14.67 4.07
CA ASP A 58 -0.99 15.21 4.72
C ASP A 58 -0.68 14.53 6.07
N ALA A 59 -1.72 14.12 6.80
CA ALA A 59 -1.57 13.39 8.06
C ALA A 59 -0.93 12.01 7.89
N ASP A 60 -0.94 11.46 6.68
CA ASP A 60 -0.40 10.14 6.39
C ASP A 60 1.10 10.15 6.08
N THR A 61 1.76 11.30 6.17
CA THR A 61 3.18 11.47 5.81
C THR A 61 4.08 10.44 6.48
N PHE A 62 3.90 10.19 7.78
CA PHE A 62 4.71 9.23 8.52
C PHE A 62 4.46 7.78 8.07
N ALA A 63 3.21 7.43 7.82
CA ALA A 63 2.85 6.10 7.33
C ALA A 63 3.38 5.88 5.90
N LEU A 64 3.32 6.90 5.07
CA LEU A 64 3.86 6.87 3.70
C LEU A 64 5.38 6.77 3.70
N GLU A 65 6.04 7.48 4.61
CA GLU A 65 7.48 7.36 4.81
C GLU A 65 7.88 5.93 5.16
N MET A 66 7.18 5.32 6.11
CA MET A 66 7.40 3.92 6.48
C MET A 66 7.15 2.98 5.31
N LEU A 67 6.10 3.20 4.54
CA LEU A 67 5.80 2.40 3.36
C LEU A 67 6.93 2.45 2.33
N VAL A 68 7.41 3.64 2.02
CA VAL A 68 8.51 3.83 1.06
C VAL A 68 9.81 3.20 1.57
N GLU A 69 10.15 3.39 2.84
CA GLU A 69 11.32 2.77 3.47
C GLU A 69 11.29 1.25 3.39
N LYS A 70 10.15 0.65 3.73
CA LYS A 70 9.97 -0.80 3.68
C LYS A 70 9.95 -1.34 2.25
N TRP A 71 9.35 -0.61 1.34
CA TRP A 71 9.32 -0.96 -0.07
C TRP A 71 10.73 -1.00 -0.68
N VAL A 72 11.53 0.03 -0.44
CA VAL A 72 12.92 0.10 -0.91
C VAL A 72 13.76 -1.01 -0.29
N ALA A 73 13.66 -1.21 1.03
CA ALA A 73 14.37 -2.26 1.74
C ALA A 73 14.00 -3.67 1.22
N TRP A 74 12.72 -3.91 0.94
CA TRP A 74 12.27 -5.17 0.36
C TRP A 74 12.85 -5.41 -1.02
N ARG A 75 12.84 -4.40 -1.89
CA ARG A 75 13.42 -4.51 -3.24
C ARG A 75 14.91 -4.78 -3.22
N ASP A 76 15.65 -4.08 -2.37
CA ASP A 76 17.09 -4.29 -2.21
C ASP A 76 17.41 -5.70 -1.68
N ALA A 77 16.66 -6.16 -0.71
CA ALA A 77 16.83 -7.52 -0.16
C ALA A 77 16.49 -8.58 -1.22
N GLN A 78 15.43 -8.37 -2.00
CA GLN A 78 15.05 -9.27 -3.09
C GLN A 78 16.12 -9.32 -4.19
N GLU A 79 16.68 -8.20 -4.56
CA GLU A 79 17.75 -8.13 -5.56
C GLU A 79 19.00 -8.89 -5.07
N LYS A 80 19.41 -8.66 -3.83
CA LYS A 80 20.55 -9.37 -3.23
C LYS A 80 20.29 -10.88 -3.12
N LEU A 81 19.06 -11.27 -2.76
CA LEU A 81 18.68 -12.68 -2.69
C LEU A 81 18.75 -13.33 -4.08
N ASN A 82 18.26 -12.65 -5.12
CA ASN A 82 18.32 -13.14 -6.49
C ASN A 82 19.77 -13.30 -6.99
N ALA A 83 20.66 -12.39 -6.57
CA ALA A 83 22.07 -12.45 -6.92
C ALA A 83 22.85 -13.56 -6.20
N THR A 84 22.50 -13.85 -4.95
CA THR A 84 23.22 -14.81 -4.09
C THR A 84 22.57 -16.18 -4.01
N GLY A 85 21.26 -16.30 -4.33
CA GLY A 85 20.51 -17.54 -4.29
C GLY A 85 20.00 -17.92 -2.89
N LEU A 86 19.14 -18.95 -2.85
CA LEU A 86 18.48 -19.40 -1.62
C LEU A 86 19.42 -20.12 -0.65
N LEU A 87 20.48 -20.71 -1.16
CA LEU A 87 21.45 -21.46 -0.37
C LEU A 87 22.79 -20.74 -0.35
N THR A 88 23.36 -20.67 0.84
CA THR A 88 24.73 -20.23 1.10
C THR A 88 25.49 -21.32 1.82
N LYS A 89 26.80 -21.14 1.98
CA LYS A 89 27.63 -22.06 2.74
C LYS A 89 28.10 -21.42 4.03
N THR A 90 28.13 -22.20 5.09
CA THR A 90 28.79 -21.81 6.34
C THR A 90 30.31 -21.72 6.12
N PRO A 91 31.08 -21.07 7.04
CA PRO A 91 32.56 -21.07 6.97
C PRO A 91 33.16 -22.46 6.92
N SER A 92 32.50 -23.47 7.48
CA SER A 92 32.92 -24.88 7.43
C SER A 92 32.47 -25.62 6.15
N GLY A 93 31.79 -24.93 5.21
CA GLY A 93 31.42 -25.47 3.91
C GLY A 93 30.05 -26.16 3.85
N TYR A 94 29.29 -26.18 4.94
CA TYR A 94 27.95 -26.78 4.96
C TYR A 94 26.92 -25.87 4.28
N PRO A 95 26.00 -26.42 3.47
CA PRO A 95 24.93 -25.65 2.89
C PRO A 95 23.95 -25.18 3.98
N MET A 96 23.55 -23.92 3.89
CA MET A 96 22.53 -23.33 4.76
C MET A 96 21.61 -22.42 3.96
N MET A 97 20.41 -22.20 4.49
CA MET A 97 19.50 -21.22 3.91
C MET A 97 20.10 -19.82 4.03
N ASN A 98 20.02 -19.06 2.92
CA ASN A 98 20.49 -17.67 2.94
C ASN A 98 19.65 -16.84 3.93
N PRO A 99 20.28 -16.17 4.90
CA PRO A 99 19.57 -15.31 5.86
C PRO A 99 18.75 -14.21 5.19
N LEU A 100 19.14 -13.76 4.01
CA LEU A 100 18.37 -12.79 3.21
C LEU A 100 16.99 -13.30 2.83
N HIS A 101 16.78 -14.60 2.71
CA HIS A 101 15.46 -15.17 2.44
C HIS A 101 14.44 -14.83 3.53
N THR A 102 14.80 -15.06 4.79
CA THR A 102 13.95 -14.72 5.93
C THR A 102 13.69 -13.22 6.02
N MET A 103 14.72 -12.41 5.83
CA MET A 103 14.61 -10.95 5.83
C MET A 103 13.68 -10.46 4.71
N THR A 104 13.82 -10.99 3.51
CA THR A 104 12.96 -10.64 2.36
C THR A 104 11.50 -11.00 2.61
N MET A 105 11.25 -12.18 3.19
CA MET A 105 9.89 -12.59 3.56
C MET A 105 9.28 -11.67 4.61
N GLN A 106 10.04 -11.30 5.63
CA GLN A 106 9.60 -10.40 6.69
C GLN A 106 9.25 -9.02 6.12
N LEU A 107 10.15 -8.43 5.36
CA LEU A 107 9.93 -7.15 4.70
C LEU A 107 8.73 -7.19 3.76
N GLY A 108 8.57 -8.27 3.01
CA GLY A 108 7.41 -8.47 2.13
C GLY A 108 6.08 -8.48 2.88
N LYS A 109 6.03 -9.09 4.06
CA LYS A 109 4.83 -9.07 4.92
C LYS A 109 4.53 -7.66 5.43
N GLU A 110 5.56 -6.93 5.87
CA GLU A 110 5.41 -5.55 6.35
C GLU A 110 4.92 -4.62 5.24
N VAL A 111 5.50 -4.71 4.05
CA VAL A 111 5.06 -3.95 2.87
C VAL A 111 3.60 -4.26 2.53
N ARG A 112 3.24 -5.54 2.50
CA ARG A 112 1.86 -5.96 2.21
C ARG A 112 0.87 -5.44 3.25
N SER A 113 1.24 -5.45 4.52
CA SER A 113 0.43 -4.89 5.60
C SER A 113 0.18 -3.39 5.40
N LEU A 114 1.23 -2.63 5.14
CA LEU A 114 1.13 -1.19 4.88
C LEU A 114 0.31 -0.88 3.62
N LEU A 115 0.54 -1.63 2.53
CA LEU A 115 -0.27 -1.48 1.30
C LEU A 115 -1.76 -1.76 1.57
N SER A 116 -2.07 -2.74 2.43
CA SER A 116 -3.44 -3.05 2.81
C SER A 116 -4.10 -1.92 3.60
N GLU A 117 -3.36 -1.25 4.49
CA GLU A 117 -3.87 -0.10 5.25
C GLU A 117 -4.28 1.04 4.31
N PHE A 118 -3.54 1.25 3.23
CA PHE A 118 -3.88 2.24 2.20
C PHE A 118 -4.90 1.74 1.16
N GLY A 119 -5.42 0.54 1.29
CA GLY A 119 -6.38 -0.03 0.35
C GLY A 119 -5.81 -0.36 -1.03
N MET A 120 -4.50 -0.59 -1.12
CA MET A 120 -3.82 -0.90 -2.39
C MET A 120 -3.87 -2.37 -2.79
N THR A 121 -4.30 -3.25 -1.91
CA THR A 121 -4.50 -4.67 -2.25
C THR A 121 -5.92 -4.93 -2.75
N ALA A 122 -6.09 -5.95 -3.60
CA ALA A 122 -7.40 -6.30 -4.13
C ALA A 122 -8.42 -6.61 -3.02
N VAL A 123 -7.99 -7.31 -1.97
CA VAL A 123 -8.85 -7.66 -0.83
C VAL A 123 -9.24 -6.43 0.00
N SER A 124 -8.29 -5.54 0.25
CA SER A 124 -8.58 -4.32 1.01
C SER A 124 -9.52 -3.37 0.25
N ARG A 125 -9.40 -3.32 -1.09
CA ARG A 125 -10.36 -2.59 -1.93
C ARG A 125 -11.77 -3.18 -1.87
N GLN A 126 -11.89 -4.50 -1.84
CA GLN A 126 -13.19 -5.18 -1.70
C GLN A 126 -13.85 -4.87 -0.36
N LYS A 127 -13.11 -4.86 0.74
CA LYS A 127 -13.64 -4.45 2.04
C LYS A 127 -14.24 -3.06 2.01
N VAL A 128 -13.57 -2.11 1.37
CA VAL A 128 -14.07 -0.74 1.22
C VAL A 128 -15.37 -0.70 0.41
N VAL A 129 -15.54 -1.58 -0.57
CA VAL A 129 -16.75 -1.69 -1.37
C VAL A 129 -17.90 -2.37 -0.59
N VAL A 130 -17.58 -3.38 0.20
CA VAL A 130 -18.58 -4.11 1.01
C VAL A 130 -19.13 -3.25 2.15
N GLU A 131 -18.31 -2.44 2.77
CA GLU A 131 -18.76 -1.46 3.78
C GLU A 131 -19.74 -0.42 3.21
N LYS A 132 -19.83 -0.35 1.89
CA LYS A 132 -20.75 0.49 1.13
C LYS A 132 -22.02 -0.24 0.65
N ALA A 133 -22.19 -1.50 0.99
CA ALA A 133 -23.43 -2.18 0.66
C ALA A 133 -24.61 -1.37 1.24
N PRO A 134 -25.70 -1.19 0.48
CA PRO A 134 -26.78 -0.31 0.87
C PRO A 134 -27.32 -0.69 2.25
N THR A 135 -27.38 0.32 3.09
CA THR A 135 -28.07 0.19 4.35
C THR A 135 -29.53 -0.19 4.07
N SER A 136 -30.08 -0.97 4.96
CA SER A 136 -31.41 -1.56 4.94
C SER A 136 -32.60 -0.65 4.55
N GLY A 137 -32.36 0.63 4.35
CA GLY A 137 -33.39 1.57 3.94
C GLY A 137 -33.97 1.35 2.53
N GLU A 138 -33.27 0.59 1.68
CA GLU A 138 -33.72 0.31 0.33
C GLU A 138 -34.74 -0.83 0.26
N PHE A 139 -34.85 -1.62 1.33
CA PHE A 139 -35.80 -2.72 1.43
C PHE A 139 -37.12 -2.34 2.16
N ASP A 140 -37.15 -1.18 2.79
CA ASP A 140 -38.34 -0.73 3.53
C ASP A 140 -39.46 -0.19 2.61
N ASN A 141 -39.20 -0.10 1.30
CA ASN A 141 -40.16 0.38 0.29
C ASN A 141 -40.68 -0.70 -0.65
N ILE A 142 -40.53 -1.95 -0.27
CA ILE A 142 -41.09 -3.07 -1.05
C ILE A 142 -42.40 -3.57 -0.41
#